data_b1ba280ba3f19bea6cb88ae718f8e6b0
#
_entry.id   b1ba280ba3f19bea6cb88ae718f8e6b0
#
_cell.length_a   1.000
_cell.length_b   1.000
_cell.length_c   1.000
_cell.angle_alpha   90.00
_cell.angle_beta   90.00
_cell.angle_gamma   90.00
#
_symmetry.space_group_name_H-M   'P 1'
#
loop_
_entity.id
_entity.type
_entity.pdbx_description
1 polymer ?
#
loop_
_entity_poly.entity_id
_entity_poly.type
_entity_poly.pdbx_seq_one_letter_code
_entity_poly.pdbx_strand_id
1 'polypeptide(L)'
;MKDQECTVGCFDHSGTDVDRLIEFRLEANVNTYASYMNETDSTRLDSHDFSYSNGSYTYHDTYIGGEQFAGEEAIWYEGKSQYAMNYIGRVLNQNFSGDFLKEALRKADNKMPFRGPEYYQSGQYTYKCNVVGDFSWFQGYEEIYCENVKVYEC
;
A
#
# COMPACT_ATOMS: atom_id res chain seq x y z
N MET A 1 34.45 -3.07 -26.64
CA MET A 1 33.25 -3.59 -25.98
C MET A 1 32.97 -2.66 -24.80
N LYS A 2 31.91 -1.87 -24.87
CA LYS A 2 31.49 -1.00 -23.73
C LYS A 2 30.64 -1.85 -22.83
N ASP A 3 31.05 -1.96 -21.58
CA ASP A 3 30.31 -2.60 -20.52
C ASP A 3 28.97 -1.85 -20.35
N GLN A 4 27.90 -2.53 -20.64
CA GLN A 4 26.53 -2.06 -20.42
C GLN A 4 26.22 -2.38 -18.96
N GLU A 5 26.47 -1.40 -18.08
CA GLU A 5 26.00 -1.48 -16.70
C GLU A 5 24.48 -1.61 -16.71
N CYS A 6 24.03 -2.74 -16.22
CA CYS A 6 22.62 -2.99 -15.94
C CYS A 6 22.24 -2.14 -14.73
N THR A 7 21.76 -0.93 -14.96
CA THR A 7 21.14 -0.11 -13.93
C THR A 7 19.80 -0.78 -13.56
N VAL A 8 19.84 -1.67 -12.58
CA VAL A 8 18.68 -1.95 -11.74
C VAL A 8 18.28 -0.60 -11.15
N GLY A 9 17.05 -0.14 -11.43
CA GLY A 9 16.61 1.18 -11.05
C GLY A 9 16.66 1.36 -9.54
N CYS A 10 17.78 1.87 -9.04
CA CYS A 10 17.84 2.52 -7.76
C CYS A 10 17.07 3.83 -7.94
N PHE A 11 15.96 3.98 -7.22
CA PHE A 11 15.34 5.29 -7.08
C PHE A 11 16.38 6.23 -6.49
N ASP A 12 16.68 7.32 -7.19
CA ASP A 12 17.64 8.32 -6.72
C ASP A 12 16.98 9.13 -5.58
N HIS A 13 17.25 8.75 -4.34
CA HIS A 13 16.80 9.45 -3.15
C HIS A 13 17.61 10.71 -2.83
N SER A 14 18.50 11.16 -3.71
CA SER A 14 19.45 12.26 -3.46
C SER A 14 18.79 13.65 -3.28
N GLY A 15 17.48 13.74 -3.12
CA GLY A 15 16.77 15.01 -2.91
C GLY A 15 15.51 14.94 -2.08
N THR A 16 15.01 13.74 -1.74
CA THR A 16 13.78 13.58 -0.99
C THR A 16 14.09 12.98 0.38
N ASP A 17 13.72 13.72 1.42
CA ASP A 17 13.78 13.23 2.78
C ASP A 17 12.82 12.02 2.92
N VAL A 18 13.38 10.85 3.29
CA VAL A 18 12.62 9.60 3.45
C VAL A 18 11.50 9.77 4.49
N ASP A 19 11.75 10.54 5.54
CA ASP A 19 10.73 10.79 6.57
C ASP A 19 9.53 11.55 5.99
N ARG A 20 9.77 12.54 5.11
CA ARG A 20 8.69 13.26 4.42
C ARG A 20 7.93 12.38 3.45
N LEU A 21 8.60 11.45 2.80
CA LEU A 21 7.97 10.48 1.90
C LEU A 21 7.05 9.54 2.68
N ILE A 22 7.50 9.07 3.84
CA ILE A 22 6.71 8.27 4.78
C ILE A 22 5.49 9.06 5.28
N GLU A 23 5.70 10.29 5.74
CA GLU A 23 4.60 11.16 6.19
C GLU A 23 3.53 11.35 5.11
N PHE A 24 3.98 11.67 3.87
CA PHE A 24 3.05 11.85 2.76
C PHE A 24 2.32 10.54 2.40
N ARG A 25 3.01 9.38 2.42
CA ARG A 25 2.36 8.09 2.18
C ARG A 25 1.26 7.80 3.21
N LEU A 26 1.53 8.04 4.48
CA LEU A 26 0.54 7.86 5.55
C LEU A 26 -0.64 8.82 5.39
N GLU A 27 -0.38 10.08 5.03
CA GLU A 27 -1.42 11.06 4.71
C GLU A 27 -2.26 10.60 3.52
N ALA A 28 -1.64 10.15 2.43
CA ALA A 28 -2.34 9.66 1.24
C ALA A 28 -3.21 8.44 1.56
N ASN A 29 -2.71 7.48 2.35
CA ASN A 29 -3.45 6.28 2.73
C ASN A 29 -4.79 6.61 3.42
N VAL A 30 -4.80 7.56 4.36
CA VAL A 30 -6.05 7.96 5.04
C VAL A 30 -6.96 8.86 4.19
N ASN A 31 -6.49 9.36 3.05
CA ASN A 31 -7.25 10.17 2.10
C ASN A 31 -7.63 9.41 0.81
N THR A 32 -7.33 8.10 0.72
CA THR A 32 -7.64 7.26 -0.45
C THR A 32 -8.32 5.95 -0.03
N TYR A 33 -7.77 4.80 -0.38
CA TYR A 33 -8.38 3.48 -0.17
C TYR A 33 -8.79 3.21 1.28
N ALA A 34 -7.97 3.57 2.25
CA ALA A 34 -8.27 3.35 3.67
C ALA A 34 -9.39 4.27 4.21
N SER A 35 -9.82 5.26 3.44
CA SER A 35 -10.99 6.09 3.73
C SER A 35 -12.21 5.61 2.92
N TYR A 36 -13.34 6.27 3.12
CA TYR A 36 -14.53 6.05 2.28
C TYR A 36 -14.56 7.02 1.08
N MET A 37 -13.39 7.48 0.62
CA MET A 37 -13.29 8.35 -0.55
C MET A 37 -13.63 7.57 -1.83
N ASN A 38 -14.20 8.27 -2.80
CA ASN A 38 -14.57 7.69 -4.07
C ASN A 38 -13.33 7.34 -4.90
N GLU A 39 -13.44 6.27 -5.66
CA GLU A 39 -12.49 5.96 -6.73
C GLU A 39 -12.45 7.11 -7.75
N THR A 40 -11.29 7.29 -8.36
CA THR A 40 -11.11 8.15 -9.53
C THR A 40 -11.46 7.40 -10.81
N ASP A 41 -11.39 8.05 -11.97
CA ASP A 41 -11.57 7.36 -13.24
C ASP A 41 -10.50 6.27 -13.42
N SER A 42 -10.93 5.10 -13.92
CA SER A 42 -10.03 3.95 -14.14
C SER A 42 -8.93 4.30 -15.14
N THR A 43 -7.68 4.11 -14.74
CA THR A 43 -6.50 4.35 -15.61
C THR A 43 -6.17 3.14 -16.48
N ARG A 44 -6.68 1.95 -16.12
CA ARG A 44 -6.55 0.70 -16.87
C ARG A 44 -7.92 0.05 -17.02
N LEU A 45 -8.03 -0.89 -17.94
CA LEU A 45 -9.28 -1.64 -18.14
C LEU A 45 -9.69 -2.32 -16.83
N ASP A 46 -10.89 -2.00 -16.34
CA ASP A 46 -11.51 -2.56 -15.12
C ASP A 46 -10.65 -2.40 -13.84
N SER A 47 -9.86 -1.30 -13.77
CA SER A 47 -9.10 -0.99 -12.57
C SER A 47 -9.90 -0.14 -11.58
N HIS A 48 -9.52 -0.31 -10.31
CA HIS A 48 -9.92 0.55 -9.20
C HIS A 48 -8.77 1.48 -8.88
N ASP A 49 -9.01 2.78 -8.95
CA ASP A 49 -7.96 3.80 -8.90
C ASP A 49 -8.27 4.84 -7.84
N PHE A 50 -7.25 5.22 -7.08
CA PHE A 50 -7.31 6.27 -6.07
C PHE A 50 -6.13 7.20 -6.27
N SER A 51 -6.36 8.49 -6.13
CA SER A 51 -5.31 9.50 -6.29
C SER A 51 -5.40 10.55 -5.20
N TYR A 52 -4.25 11.00 -4.73
CA TYR A 52 -4.13 12.07 -3.76
C TYR A 52 -2.93 12.95 -4.08
N SER A 53 -3.06 14.27 -3.92
CA SER A 53 -1.96 15.20 -4.12
C SER A 53 -1.93 16.25 -3.02
N ASN A 54 -0.73 16.57 -2.54
CA ASN A 54 -0.49 17.67 -1.62
C ASN A 54 0.86 18.33 -1.93
N GLY A 55 0.84 19.61 -2.28
CA GLY A 55 2.01 20.35 -2.76
C GLY A 55 2.62 19.72 -4.00
N SER A 56 3.90 19.38 -3.94
CA SER A 56 4.64 18.75 -5.06
C SER A 56 4.52 17.21 -5.10
N TYR A 57 3.86 16.61 -4.11
CA TYR A 57 3.69 15.17 -4.04
C TYR A 57 2.37 14.73 -4.70
N THR A 58 2.44 13.60 -5.40
CA THR A 58 1.28 12.89 -5.94
C THR A 58 1.38 11.41 -5.57
N TYR A 59 0.27 10.86 -5.08
CA TYR A 59 0.09 9.44 -4.78
C TYR A 59 -0.95 8.85 -5.73
N HIS A 60 -0.72 7.61 -6.14
CA HIS A 60 -1.68 6.83 -6.89
C HIS A 60 -1.65 5.37 -6.40
N ASP A 61 -2.82 4.84 -6.10
CA ASP A 61 -3.07 3.43 -5.82
C ASP A 61 -4.00 2.88 -6.90
N THR A 62 -3.63 1.78 -7.51
CA THR A 62 -4.39 1.17 -8.61
C THR A 62 -4.35 -0.35 -8.50
N TYR A 63 -5.50 -1.00 -8.55
CA TYR A 63 -5.56 -2.46 -8.56
C TYR A 63 -6.62 -2.99 -9.53
N ILE A 64 -6.48 -4.24 -9.89
CA ILE A 64 -7.45 -5.02 -10.68
C ILE A 64 -7.84 -6.27 -9.92
N GLY A 65 -9.08 -6.74 -10.17
CA GLY A 65 -9.65 -7.92 -9.54
C GLY A 65 -10.52 -7.59 -8.32
N GLY A 66 -11.09 -8.63 -7.74
CA GLY A 66 -12.02 -8.55 -6.60
C GLY A 66 -11.59 -9.46 -5.45
N GLU A 67 -12.08 -10.72 -5.43
CA GLU A 67 -11.66 -11.69 -4.41
C GLU A 67 -10.17 -12.09 -4.55
N GLN A 68 -9.64 -12.06 -5.75
CA GLN A 68 -8.21 -12.11 -6.04
C GLN A 68 -7.84 -10.80 -6.73
N PHE A 69 -6.81 -10.14 -6.26
CA PHE A 69 -6.45 -8.81 -6.75
C PHE A 69 -4.93 -8.63 -6.79
N ALA A 70 -4.50 -7.73 -7.65
CA ALA A 70 -3.12 -7.27 -7.72
C ALA A 70 -3.10 -5.78 -8.01
N GLY A 71 -2.18 -5.06 -7.39
CA GLY A 71 -2.10 -3.61 -7.54
C GLY A 71 -0.74 -3.02 -7.25
N GLU A 72 -0.70 -1.71 -7.32
CA GLU A 72 0.51 -0.90 -7.10
C GLU A 72 0.14 0.41 -6.40
N GLU A 73 0.91 0.76 -5.39
CA GLU A 73 0.96 2.11 -4.86
C GLU A 73 2.23 2.80 -5.35
N ALA A 74 2.13 4.04 -5.78
CA ALA A 74 3.30 4.82 -6.19
C ALA A 74 3.20 6.28 -5.74
N ILE A 75 4.36 6.90 -5.50
CA ILE A 75 4.49 8.30 -5.10
C ILE A 75 5.47 9.01 -6.03
N TRP A 76 5.08 10.18 -6.47
CA TRP A 76 5.93 11.10 -7.23
C TRP A 76 6.15 12.39 -6.45
N TYR A 77 7.34 12.95 -6.61
CA TYR A 77 7.67 14.32 -6.20
C TYR A 77 8.08 15.12 -7.44
N GLU A 78 7.39 16.23 -7.71
CA GLU A 78 7.60 17.05 -8.92
C GLU A 78 7.59 16.23 -10.23
N GLY A 79 6.70 15.22 -10.29
CA GLY A 79 6.54 14.35 -11.46
C GLY A 79 7.59 13.23 -11.60
N LYS A 80 8.53 13.11 -10.66
CA LYS A 80 9.52 12.02 -10.62
C LYS A 80 9.13 10.98 -9.58
N SER A 81 9.10 9.70 -9.98
CA SER A 81 8.80 8.59 -9.07
C SER A 81 9.84 8.51 -7.94
N GLN A 82 9.35 8.40 -6.71
CA GLN A 82 10.15 8.32 -5.50
C GLN A 82 9.92 7.00 -4.74
N TYR A 83 8.76 6.39 -4.94
CA TYR A 83 8.37 5.16 -4.25
C TYR A 83 7.39 4.39 -5.12
N ALA A 84 7.49 3.06 -5.10
CA ALA A 84 6.47 2.16 -5.61
C ALA A 84 6.50 0.85 -4.82
N MET A 85 5.30 0.30 -4.59
CA MET A 85 5.09 -0.98 -3.94
C MET A 85 4.02 -1.75 -4.71
N ASN A 86 4.34 -2.98 -5.11
CA ASN A 86 3.37 -3.88 -5.70
C ASN A 86 2.78 -4.78 -4.60
N TYR A 87 1.52 -5.12 -4.76
CA TYR A 87 0.84 -6.05 -3.86
C TYR A 87 -0.04 -7.03 -4.63
N ILE A 88 -0.20 -8.20 -4.07
CA ILE A 88 -1.11 -9.23 -4.56
C ILE A 88 -1.77 -9.90 -3.37
N GLY A 89 -3.08 -10.08 -3.42
CA GLY A 89 -3.81 -10.65 -2.30
C GLY A 89 -5.08 -11.37 -2.72
N ARG A 90 -5.72 -11.99 -1.73
CA ARG A 90 -6.98 -12.69 -1.93
C ARG A 90 -7.85 -12.76 -0.67
N VAL A 91 -9.13 -12.80 -0.89
CA VAL A 91 -10.15 -13.18 0.08
C VAL A 91 -10.27 -14.70 0.10
N LEU A 92 -10.27 -15.30 1.28
CA LEU A 92 -10.26 -16.76 1.46
C LEU A 92 -11.64 -17.33 1.79
N ASN A 93 -12.53 -16.52 2.36
CA ASN A 93 -13.92 -16.91 2.63
C ASN A 93 -14.84 -15.71 2.87
N GLN A 94 -16.14 -15.96 2.94
CA GLN A 94 -17.20 -14.97 3.05
C GLN A 94 -17.21 -14.15 4.35
N ASN A 95 -16.46 -14.55 5.38
CA ASN A 95 -16.37 -13.79 6.63
C ASN A 95 -15.34 -12.66 6.57
N PHE A 96 -14.73 -12.41 5.41
CA PHE A 96 -13.88 -11.25 5.19
C PHE A 96 -14.67 -9.94 5.33
N SER A 97 -14.05 -8.93 5.92
CA SER A 97 -14.58 -7.58 6.04
C SER A 97 -13.63 -6.56 5.43
N GLY A 98 -14.03 -5.95 4.31
CA GLY A 98 -13.30 -4.84 3.70
C GLY A 98 -13.24 -3.61 4.60
N ASP A 99 -14.29 -3.36 5.41
CA ASP A 99 -14.30 -2.25 6.36
C ASP A 99 -13.25 -2.44 7.46
N PHE A 100 -13.11 -3.68 7.97
CA PHE A 100 -12.06 -3.99 8.93
C PHE A 100 -10.65 -3.86 8.32
N LEU A 101 -10.44 -4.30 7.07
CA LEU A 101 -9.17 -4.07 6.38
C LEU A 101 -8.84 -2.57 6.31
N LYS A 102 -9.79 -1.75 5.86
CA LYS A 102 -9.61 -0.28 5.81
C LYS A 102 -9.32 0.30 7.21
N GLU A 103 -10.02 -0.17 8.23
CA GLU A 103 -9.78 0.24 9.62
C GLU A 103 -8.35 -0.10 10.07
N ALA A 104 -7.87 -1.31 9.77
CA ALA A 104 -6.50 -1.73 10.09
C ALA A 104 -5.45 -0.91 9.34
N LEU A 105 -5.63 -0.69 8.03
CA LEU A 105 -4.70 0.08 7.22
C LEU A 105 -4.54 1.54 7.71
N ARG A 106 -5.60 2.16 8.25
CA ARG A 106 -5.53 3.49 8.88
C ARG A 106 -4.68 3.54 10.15
N LYS A 107 -4.27 2.40 10.71
CA LYS A 107 -3.41 2.33 11.89
C LYS A 107 -1.92 2.25 11.56
N ALA A 108 -1.55 2.27 10.28
CA ALA A 108 -0.16 2.43 9.88
C ALA A 108 0.43 3.71 10.49
N ASP A 109 1.70 3.65 10.90
CA ASP A 109 2.41 4.76 11.51
C ASP A 109 3.87 4.83 11.00
N ASN A 110 4.65 5.79 11.50
CA ASN A 110 6.04 5.99 11.09
C ASN A 110 6.96 4.80 11.40
N LYS A 111 6.56 3.87 12.30
CA LYS A 111 7.33 2.67 12.61
C LYS A 111 6.98 1.51 11.69
N MET A 112 5.74 1.49 11.19
CA MET A 112 5.22 0.53 10.22
C MET A 112 4.54 1.25 9.05
N PRO A 113 5.31 1.99 8.21
CA PRO A 113 4.77 2.84 7.15
C PRO A 113 4.49 2.06 5.86
N PHE A 114 4.14 0.78 5.96
CA PHE A 114 3.97 -0.10 4.79
C PHE A 114 2.49 -0.23 4.42
N ARG A 115 1.81 -1.23 4.91
CA ARG A 115 0.38 -1.44 4.67
C ARG A 115 -0.45 -1.04 5.88
N GLY A 116 -0.38 -1.81 6.96
CA GLY A 116 -1.02 -1.57 8.25
C GLY A 116 -0.03 -1.78 9.39
N PRO A 117 -0.49 -1.76 10.66
CA PRO A 117 0.35 -1.99 11.81
C PRO A 117 0.79 -3.47 11.89
N GLU A 118 1.79 -3.76 12.70
CA GLU A 118 2.20 -5.16 12.95
C GLU A 118 1.05 -6.04 13.48
N TYR A 119 0.20 -5.45 14.32
CA TYR A 119 -0.97 -6.10 14.90
C TYR A 119 -2.10 -5.11 15.16
N TYR A 120 -3.33 -5.50 14.81
CA TYR A 120 -4.54 -4.77 15.14
C TYR A 120 -5.71 -5.72 15.38
N GLN A 121 -6.55 -5.44 16.36
CA GLN A 121 -7.74 -6.23 16.68
C GLN A 121 -8.94 -5.32 16.93
N SER A 122 -10.08 -5.67 16.34
CA SER A 122 -11.37 -5.02 16.60
C SER A 122 -12.49 -6.06 16.45
N GLY A 123 -13.29 -6.21 17.50
CA GLY A 123 -14.34 -7.22 17.55
C GLY A 123 -13.78 -8.64 17.37
N GLN A 124 -14.34 -9.36 16.40
CA GLN A 124 -13.93 -10.74 16.07
C GLN A 124 -12.74 -10.83 15.10
N TYR A 125 -12.26 -9.68 14.61
CA TYR A 125 -11.21 -9.63 13.59
C TYR A 125 -9.85 -9.32 14.19
N THR A 126 -8.83 -9.96 13.63
CA THR A 126 -7.42 -9.72 13.94
C THR A 126 -6.66 -9.53 12.63
N TYR A 127 -5.94 -8.42 12.52
CA TYR A 127 -5.00 -8.11 11.45
C TYR A 127 -3.58 -8.34 11.93
N LYS A 128 -2.75 -8.92 11.09
CA LYS A 128 -1.30 -9.08 11.31
C LYS A 128 -0.55 -8.70 10.05
N CYS A 129 0.57 -8.01 10.21
CA CYS A 129 1.47 -7.68 9.12
C CYS A 129 2.91 -7.93 9.56
N ASN A 130 3.64 -8.71 8.78
CA ASN A 130 5.06 -8.95 8.98
C ASN A 130 5.84 -8.38 7.79
N VAL A 131 6.86 -7.58 8.08
CA VAL A 131 7.70 -6.93 7.06
C VAL A 131 9.17 -7.25 7.31
N VAL A 132 9.88 -7.57 6.26
CA VAL A 132 11.33 -7.77 6.25
C VAL A 132 11.95 -6.73 5.32
N GLY A 133 12.94 -6.01 5.81
CA GLY A 133 13.60 -4.91 5.11
C GLY A 133 13.28 -3.55 5.74
N ASP A 134 13.55 -2.50 5.00
CA ASP A 134 13.26 -1.12 5.38
C ASP A 134 12.44 -0.41 4.28
N PHE A 135 12.12 0.87 4.46
CA PHE A 135 11.26 1.59 3.52
C PHE A 135 11.86 1.71 2.10
N SER A 136 13.17 1.58 1.94
CA SER A 136 13.81 1.61 0.62
C SER A 136 13.68 0.28 -0.14
N TRP A 137 13.61 -0.84 0.58
CA TRP A 137 13.41 -2.17 0.00
C TRP A 137 12.85 -3.13 1.03
N PHE A 138 11.65 -3.62 0.82
CA PHE A 138 10.98 -4.52 1.75
C PHE A 138 10.14 -5.58 1.05
N GLN A 139 9.82 -6.62 1.82
CA GLN A 139 8.80 -7.60 1.52
C GLN A 139 7.86 -7.70 2.72
N GLY A 140 6.57 -7.77 2.47
CA GLY A 140 5.56 -7.83 3.51
C GLY A 140 4.59 -8.98 3.29
N TYR A 141 3.97 -9.41 4.37
CA TYR A 141 2.86 -10.35 4.33
C TYR A 141 1.82 -9.95 5.38
N GLU A 142 0.62 -9.67 4.92
CA GLU A 142 -0.50 -9.30 5.78
C GLU A 142 -1.61 -10.35 5.76
N GLU A 143 -2.26 -10.53 6.89
CA GLU A 143 -3.30 -11.53 7.10
C GLU A 143 -4.43 -10.94 7.93
N ILE A 144 -5.67 -11.37 7.64
CA ILE A 144 -6.82 -11.12 8.52
C ILE A 144 -7.40 -12.46 8.95
N TYR A 145 -7.70 -12.54 10.23
CA TYR A 145 -8.42 -13.64 10.86
C TYR A 145 -9.76 -13.16 11.39
N CYS A 146 -10.81 -13.98 11.21
CA CYS A 146 -12.10 -13.86 11.87
C CYS A 146 -12.25 -15.06 12.81
N GLU A 147 -12.33 -14.84 14.13
CA GLU A 147 -12.43 -15.90 15.15
C GLU A 147 -11.40 -17.03 14.99
N ASN A 148 -10.15 -16.73 14.68
CA ASN A 148 -9.05 -17.67 14.42
C ASN A 148 -9.07 -18.39 13.05
N VAL A 149 -10.01 -18.10 12.18
CA VAL A 149 -10.02 -18.57 10.79
C VAL A 149 -9.43 -17.49 9.89
N LYS A 150 -8.38 -17.83 9.11
CA LYS A 150 -7.82 -16.89 8.14
C LYS A 150 -8.86 -16.62 7.04
N VAL A 151 -9.15 -15.35 6.82
CA VAL A 151 -10.16 -14.89 5.85
C VAL A 151 -9.58 -14.06 4.70
N TYR A 152 -8.33 -13.60 4.84
CA TYR A 152 -7.65 -12.76 3.87
C TYR A 152 -6.13 -12.87 4.02
N GLU A 153 -5.42 -12.71 2.90
CA GLU A 153 -3.95 -12.58 2.85
C GLU A 153 -3.50 -11.70 1.67
N CYS A 154 -2.38 -11.00 1.84
CA CYS A 154 -1.78 -10.15 0.80
C CYS A 154 -0.25 -10.07 0.98
#